data_d5514e7381ee0851e7ad49c61e35eb24
#
_entry.id   d5514e7381ee0851e7ad49c61e35eb24
#
_cell.length_a   1.000
_cell.length_b   1.000
_cell.length_c   1.000
_cell.angle_alpha   90.00
_cell.angle_beta   90.00
_cell.angle_gamma   90.00
#
_symmetry.space_group_name_H-M   'P 1'
#
loop_
_entity.id
_entity.type
_entity.pdbx_description
1 polymer ?
#
loop_
_entity_poly.entity_id
_entity_poly.type
_entity_poly.pdbx_seq_one_letter_code
_entity_poly.pdbx_strand_id
1 'polypeptide(L)'
;VQDIVILTESLAPAAALADLLARRRVTAALAETAEGAAARCLVVSAAQEAAAGRAQIVETARRIGARRLVVIATDDAQAAPLKVDTELNGRLVRATLARRRLAEDPLQDTALLALADLIAEGAHGMVAADAETGRLIDLARRVGESEVTVFVAGPTGTGKEVLARLVHEVSPRAGGPFVAINCAAIPENMLEATLFGHEKGAFTGAATASKGLIRAAHGGTLLLDEVSEMPLGLQAKILRVLQERRVTPLGAQTEQPVDVRVIATSNRDMREAVRAGTFREDLYYRLNVFPLATRALAERPDDVPALAAALIRRHCRDAAGLPELDPRAIARLLEHDWPGNVRELENVVQRALVLRDGHRITAEDIMLPGDAMPLAPPAAPAAAAATALQAA
;
A
#
# COMPACT_ATOMS: atom_id res chain seq x y z
N VAL A 1 14.61 -14.14 -12.31
CA VAL A 1 14.57 -14.45 -10.87
C VAL A 1 13.11 -14.43 -10.45
N GLN A 2 12.62 -15.51 -9.86
CA GLN A 2 11.27 -15.58 -9.31
C GLN A 2 11.22 -14.77 -8.01
N ASP A 3 10.07 -14.12 -7.72
CA ASP A 3 9.95 -13.42 -6.47
C ASP A 3 9.82 -14.38 -5.28
N ILE A 4 9.07 -15.50 -5.48
CA ILE A 4 8.71 -16.44 -4.42
C ILE A 4 8.83 -17.88 -4.93
N VAL A 5 9.33 -18.78 -4.07
CA VAL A 5 9.22 -20.23 -4.24
C VAL A 5 8.38 -20.79 -3.10
N ILE A 6 7.35 -21.54 -3.45
CA ILE A 6 6.45 -22.22 -2.50
C ILE A 6 6.68 -23.73 -2.62
N LEU A 7 7.16 -24.34 -1.55
CA LEU A 7 7.26 -25.81 -1.49
C LEU A 7 5.89 -26.41 -1.17
N THR A 8 5.44 -27.31 -2.04
CA THR A 8 4.06 -27.83 -2.02
C THR A 8 3.84 -28.96 -1.03
N GLU A 9 4.92 -29.62 -0.60
CA GLU A 9 4.82 -30.75 0.32
C GLU A 9 4.15 -30.38 1.64
N SER A 10 3.06 -31.06 1.97
CA SER A 10 2.27 -30.81 3.19
C SER A 10 1.76 -29.36 3.36
N LEU A 11 1.59 -28.60 2.25
CA LEU A 11 1.10 -27.24 2.26
C LEU A 11 -0.24 -27.14 1.51
N ALA A 12 -1.35 -27.42 2.17
CA ALA A 12 -2.68 -27.41 1.58
C ALA A 12 -3.05 -26.11 0.83
N PRO A 13 -2.75 -24.89 1.34
CA PRO A 13 -3.11 -23.65 0.64
C PRO A 13 -2.14 -23.24 -0.49
N ALA A 14 -1.16 -24.06 -0.88
CA ALA A 14 -0.12 -23.66 -1.83
C ALA A 14 -0.68 -23.13 -3.16
N ALA A 15 -1.63 -23.85 -3.78
CA ALA A 15 -2.23 -23.45 -5.05
C ALA A 15 -3.05 -22.14 -4.93
N ALA A 16 -3.85 -22.00 -3.88
CA ALA A 16 -4.63 -20.78 -3.63
C ALA A 16 -3.71 -19.57 -3.37
N LEU A 17 -2.63 -19.75 -2.61
CA LEU A 17 -1.63 -18.70 -2.40
C LEU A 17 -0.92 -18.31 -3.70
N ALA A 18 -0.56 -19.28 -4.56
CA ALA A 18 0.04 -18.99 -5.84
C ALA A 18 -0.91 -18.20 -6.77
N ASP A 19 -2.21 -18.54 -6.80
CA ASP A 19 -3.22 -17.75 -7.54
C ASP A 19 -3.35 -16.31 -7.01
N LEU A 20 -3.47 -16.13 -5.69
CA LEU A 20 -3.56 -14.80 -5.07
C LEU A 20 -2.31 -13.95 -5.33
N LEU A 21 -1.12 -14.56 -5.29
CA LEU A 21 0.14 -13.87 -5.62
C LEU A 21 0.21 -13.50 -7.10
N ALA A 22 -0.24 -14.39 -7.99
CA ALA A 22 -0.29 -14.10 -9.43
C ALA A 22 -1.24 -12.95 -9.76
N ARG A 23 -2.41 -12.85 -9.11
CA ARG A 23 -3.32 -11.69 -9.22
C ARG A 23 -2.63 -10.39 -8.81
N ARG A 24 -1.77 -10.43 -7.80
CA ARG A 24 -0.95 -9.30 -7.35
C ARG A 24 0.26 -9.02 -8.24
N ARG A 25 0.44 -9.76 -9.33
CA ARG A 25 1.63 -9.68 -10.21
C ARG A 25 2.95 -9.96 -9.47
N VAL A 26 2.89 -10.86 -8.51
CA VAL A 26 4.07 -11.41 -7.82
C VAL A 26 4.31 -12.81 -8.36
N THR A 27 5.51 -13.05 -8.89
CA THR A 27 5.84 -14.35 -9.49
C THR A 27 6.10 -15.37 -8.40
N ALA A 28 5.27 -16.41 -8.33
CA ALA A 28 5.40 -17.52 -7.41
C ALA A 28 5.52 -18.85 -8.17
N ALA A 29 6.56 -19.61 -7.86
CA ALA A 29 6.70 -20.98 -8.37
C ALA A 29 6.27 -21.98 -7.31
N LEU A 30 5.44 -22.93 -7.71
CA LEU A 30 5.15 -24.15 -6.96
C LEU A 30 6.22 -25.18 -7.28
N ALA A 31 6.88 -25.75 -6.27
CA ALA A 31 7.93 -26.74 -6.44
C ALA A 31 7.87 -27.80 -5.33
N GLU A 32 8.36 -29.00 -5.61
CA GLU A 32 8.57 -30.03 -4.58
C GLU A 32 9.87 -29.78 -3.82
N THR A 33 10.88 -29.26 -4.50
CA THR A 33 12.18 -28.92 -3.94
C THR A 33 12.62 -27.51 -4.38
N ALA A 34 13.54 -26.90 -3.65
CA ALA A 34 14.11 -25.60 -4.02
C ALA A 34 15.41 -25.71 -4.84
N GLU A 35 15.71 -26.88 -5.43
CA GLU A 35 16.95 -27.10 -6.18
C GLU A 35 16.95 -26.31 -7.49
N GLY A 36 18.05 -25.58 -7.74
CA GLY A 36 18.19 -24.76 -8.94
C GLY A 36 17.33 -23.50 -8.98
N ALA A 37 16.53 -23.23 -7.95
CA ALA A 37 15.71 -22.04 -7.86
C ALA A 37 16.54 -20.81 -7.43
N ALA A 38 16.08 -19.61 -7.82
CA ALA A 38 16.54 -18.33 -7.27
C ALA A 38 15.31 -17.50 -6.94
N ALA A 39 15.14 -17.14 -5.66
CA ALA A 39 13.95 -16.41 -5.21
C ALA A 39 14.27 -15.46 -4.06
N ARG A 40 13.46 -14.41 -3.90
CA ARG A 40 13.56 -13.47 -2.77
C ARG A 40 12.94 -14.02 -1.49
N CYS A 41 11.92 -14.88 -1.62
CA CYS A 41 11.21 -15.49 -0.50
C CYS A 41 11.04 -16.99 -0.74
N LEU A 42 11.27 -17.77 0.32
CA LEU A 42 10.96 -19.20 0.38
C LEU A 42 9.78 -19.42 1.33
N VAL A 43 8.78 -20.16 0.87
CA VAL A 43 7.61 -20.55 1.67
C VAL A 43 7.62 -22.07 1.83
N VAL A 44 7.52 -22.54 3.07
CA VAL A 44 7.54 -23.97 3.43
C VAL A 44 6.45 -24.29 4.44
N SER A 45 6.03 -25.55 4.52
CA SER A 45 5.17 -26.00 5.61
C SER A 45 5.98 -26.25 6.90
N ALA A 46 5.34 -26.11 8.06
CA ALA A 46 5.95 -26.50 9.32
C ALA A 46 6.25 -28.00 9.40
N ALA A 47 5.51 -28.84 8.67
CA ALA A 47 5.80 -30.27 8.56
C ALA A 47 7.12 -30.54 7.81
N GLN A 48 7.39 -29.82 6.72
CA GLN A 48 8.68 -29.89 6.00
C GLN A 48 9.84 -29.38 6.89
N GLU A 49 9.63 -28.28 7.62
CA GLU A 49 10.66 -27.79 8.57
C GLU A 49 10.95 -28.84 9.64
N ALA A 50 9.92 -29.51 10.18
CA ALA A 50 10.08 -30.57 11.17
C ALA A 50 10.81 -31.80 10.62
N ALA A 51 10.52 -32.21 9.38
CA ALA A 51 11.12 -33.37 8.72
C ALA A 51 12.60 -33.12 8.31
N ALA A 52 12.89 -31.98 7.71
CA ALA A 52 14.24 -31.64 7.23
C ALA A 52 15.13 -31.04 8.33
N GLY A 53 14.53 -30.44 9.35
CA GLY A 53 15.23 -29.67 10.38
C GLY A 53 15.41 -28.21 10.00
N ARG A 54 15.26 -27.31 10.98
CA ARG A 54 15.34 -25.85 10.82
C ARG A 54 16.65 -25.40 10.13
N ALA A 55 17.77 -26.00 10.52
CA ALA A 55 19.08 -25.63 9.96
C ALA A 55 19.16 -25.88 8.45
N GLN A 56 18.61 -27.01 7.97
CA GLN A 56 18.59 -27.35 6.55
C GLN A 56 17.67 -26.43 5.74
N ILE A 57 16.51 -26.07 6.28
CA ILE A 57 15.58 -25.15 5.60
C ILE A 57 16.21 -23.74 5.51
N VAL A 58 16.87 -23.26 6.54
CA VAL A 58 17.59 -21.97 6.53
C VAL A 58 18.72 -22.00 5.51
N GLU A 59 19.47 -23.09 5.42
CA GLU A 59 20.55 -23.24 4.43
C GLU A 59 19.99 -23.31 3.01
N THR A 60 18.87 -23.99 2.80
CA THR A 60 18.16 -23.99 1.52
C THR A 60 17.74 -22.58 1.12
N ALA A 61 17.16 -21.81 2.05
CA ALA A 61 16.79 -20.41 1.81
C ALA A 61 18.00 -19.54 1.42
N ARG A 62 19.15 -19.72 2.09
CA ARG A 62 20.40 -19.02 1.74
C ARG A 62 20.91 -19.40 0.35
N ARG A 63 20.90 -20.68 0.01
CA ARG A 63 21.37 -21.20 -1.28
C ARG A 63 20.60 -20.63 -2.45
N ILE A 64 19.29 -20.43 -2.33
CA ILE A 64 18.46 -19.84 -3.39
C ILE A 64 18.46 -18.29 -3.35
N GLY A 65 19.22 -17.68 -2.43
CA GLY A 65 19.28 -16.21 -2.29
C GLY A 65 18.07 -15.59 -1.61
N ALA A 66 17.23 -16.38 -0.92
CA ALA A 66 16.05 -15.88 -0.24
C ALA A 66 16.43 -14.95 0.93
N ARG A 67 15.88 -13.74 0.90
CA ARG A 67 16.03 -12.76 1.97
C ARG A 67 15.02 -12.98 3.09
N ARG A 68 13.95 -13.74 2.81
CA ARG A 68 12.85 -14.04 3.72
C ARG A 68 12.46 -15.51 3.63
N LEU A 69 12.20 -16.11 4.77
CA LEU A 69 11.67 -17.47 4.92
C LEU A 69 10.32 -17.38 5.65
N VAL A 70 9.28 -17.93 5.03
CA VAL A 70 7.94 -18.01 5.62
C VAL A 70 7.62 -19.48 5.90
N VAL A 71 7.39 -19.81 7.15
CA VAL A 71 6.97 -21.14 7.60
C VAL A 71 5.49 -21.09 7.93
N ILE A 72 4.70 -21.92 7.23
CA ILE A 72 3.25 -21.98 7.42
C ILE A 72 2.89 -23.23 8.21
N ALA A 73 2.22 -23.02 9.35
CA ALA A 73 1.66 -24.07 10.19
C ALA A 73 0.13 -24.04 10.14
N THR A 74 -0.51 -25.16 10.46
CA THR A 74 -1.95 -25.23 10.75
C THR A 74 -2.14 -25.74 12.16
N ASP A 75 -3.03 -25.13 12.94
CA ASP A 75 -3.30 -25.50 14.33
C ASP A 75 -4.81 -25.53 14.57
N ASP A 76 -5.30 -26.67 15.11
CA ASP A 76 -6.71 -26.85 15.44
C ASP A 76 -7.14 -26.08 16.70
N ALA A 77 -6.19 -25.80 17.58
CA ALA A 77 -6.43 -25.12 18.86
C ALA A 77 -6.36 -23.59 18.73
N GLN A 78 -5.94 -23.06 17.58
CA GLN A 78 -5.78 -21.63 17.38
C GLN A 78 -7.13 -20.93 17.22
N ALA A 79 -7.40 -19.95 18.08
CA ALA A 79 -8.64 -19.15 18.02
C ALA A 79 -8.62 -18.12 16.89
N ALA A 80 -7.48 -17.48 16.64
CA ALA A 80 -7.34 -16.50 15.57
C ALA A 80 -7.19 -17.18 14.20
N PRO A 81 -7.85 -16.71 13.15
CA PRO A 81 -7.75 -17.25 11.78
C PRO A 81 -6.34 -17.28 11.24
N LEU A 82 -5.54 -16.25 11.51
CA LEU A 82 -4.13 -16.16 11.16
C LEU A 82 -3.34 -15.52 12.30
N LYS A 83 -2.31 -16.21 12.79
CA LYS A 83 -1.31 -15.66 13.71
C LYS A 83 0.02 -15.53 12.99
N VAL A 84 0.73 -14.43 13.20
CA VAL A 84 2.02 -14.14 12.59
C VAL A 84 3.03 -13.81 13.68
N ASP A 85 4.08 -14.61 13.76
CA ASP A 85 5.23 -14.38 14.62
C ASP A 85 6.46 -14.10 13.74
N THR A 86 7.27 -13.10 14.09
CA THR A 86 8.44 -12.70 13.32
C THR A 86 9.70 -12.89 14.15
N GLU A 87 10.72 -13.51 13.55
CA GLU A 87 12.03 -13.74 14.12
C GLU A 87 13.12 -13.14 13.21
N LEU A 88 14.33 -13.01 13.71
CA LEU A 88 15.51 -12.57 12.93
C LEU A 88 15.30 -11.24 12.18
N ASN A 89 14.69 -10.25 12.84
CA ASN A 89 14.36 -8.95 12.24
C ASN A 89 13.47 -9.08 10.96
N GLY A 90 12.46 -9.96 11.03
CA GLY A 90 11.50 -10.16 9.94
C GLY A 90 11.98 -11.08 8.79
N ARG A 91 13.18 -11.65 8.90
CA ARG A 91 13.71 -12.59 7.89
C ARG A 91 13.07 -13.98 7.99
N LEU A 92 12.71 -14.40 9.19
CA LEU A 92 11.95 -15.62 9.44
C LEU A 92 10.57 -15.23 9.96
N VAL A 93 9.54 -15.67 9.25
CA VAL A 93 8.15 -15.41 9.59
C VAL A 93 7.45 -16.76 9.78
N ARG A 94 6.79 -16.92 10.91
CA ARG A 94 5.91 -18.06 11.19
C ARG A 94 4.48 -17.61 11.08
N ALA A 95 3.75 -18.20 10.15
CA ALA A 95 2.33 -17.94 9.95
C ALA A 95 1.56 -19.20 10.38
N THR A 96 0.71 -19.08 11.40
CA THR A 96 -0.14 -20.17 11.85
C THR A 96 -1.56 -19.89 11.42
N LEU A 97 -2.13 -20.75 10.58
CA LEU A 97 -3.52 -20.73 10.14
C LEU A 97 -4.34 -21.63 11.08
N ALA A 98 -5.50 -21.17 11.53
CA ALA A 98 -6.48 -22.04 12.16
C ALA A 98 -6.88 -23.13 11.14
N ARG A 99 -6.89 -24.41 11.55
CA ARG A 99 -7.34 -25.49 10.68
C ARG A 99 -8.84 -25.34 10.44
N ARG A 100 -9.18 -25.02 9.21
CA ARG A 100 -10.55 -24.83 8.74
C ARG A 100 -10.65 -25.20 7.27
N ARG A 101 -11.86 -25.41 6.78
CA ARG A 101 -12.08 -25.56 5.35
C ARG A 101 -11.78 -24.21 4.67
N LEU A 102 -10.91 -24.24 3.67
CA LEU A 102 -10.65 -23.06 2.83
C LEU A 102 -11.94 -22.69 2.10
N ALA A 103 -12.14 -21.39 1.88
CA ALA A 103 -13.23 -20.94 1.03
C ALA A 103 -13.06 -21.47 -0.40
N GLU A 104 -14.16 -21.73 -1.09
CA GLU A 104 -14.13 -22.17 -2.50
C GLU A 104 -13.51 -21.09 -3.39
N ASP A 105 -13.86 -19.84 -3.12
CA ASP A 105 -13.20 -18.67 -3.74
C ASP A 105 -12.15 -18.09 -2.78
N PRO A 106 -10.86 -18.10 -3.16
CA PRO A 106 -9.79 -17.54 -2.33
C PRO A 106 -9.97 -16.05 -1.98
N LEU A 107 -10.73 -15.28 -2.78
CA LEU A 107 -11.04 -13.87 -2.48
C LEU A 107 -12.01 -13.72 -1.30
N GLN A 108 -12.72 -14.76 -0.92
CA GLN A 108 -13.59 -14.79 0.26
C GLN A 108 -12.87 -15.26 1.54
N ASP A 109 -11.58 -15.56 1.45
CA ASP A 109 -10.77 -16.02 2.59
C ASP A 109 -9.81 -14.93 3.07
N THR A 110 -10.25 -14.13 4.04
CA THR A 110 -9.46 -13.01 4.59
C THR A 110 -8.11 -13.45 5.13
N ALA A 111 -8.01 -14.65 5.75
CA ALA A 111 -6.74 -15.13 6.31
C ALA A 111 -5.75 -15.52 5.20
N LEU A 112 -6.23 -16.12 4.10
CA LEU A 112 -5.39 -16.40 2.92
C LEU A 112 -4.96 -15.11 2.22
N LEU A 113 -5.86 -14.14 2.08
CA LEU A 113 -5.55 -12.82 1.51
C LEU A 113 -4.49 -12.10 2.35
N ALA A 114 -4.63 -12.11 3.68
CA ALA A 114 -3.65 -11.52 4.59
C ALA A 114 -2.31 -12.26 4.55
N LEU A 115 -2.33 -13.59 4.42
CA LEU A 115 -1.12 -14.41 4.26
C LEU A 115 -0.44 -14.16 2.91
N ALA A 116 -1.20 -14.04 1.82
CA ALA A 116 -0.65 -13.67 0.52
C ALA A 116 -0.02 -12.26 0.54
N ASP A 117 -0.66 -11.30 1.24
CA ASP A 117 -0.10 -9.96 1.47
C ASP A 117 1.21 -10.01 2.28
N LEU A 118 1.26 -10.83 3.31
CA LEU A 118 2.46 -11.07 4.11
C LEU A 118 3.60 -11.66 3.26
N ILE A 119 3.31 -12.67 2.43
CA ILE A 119 4.30 -13.33 1.56
C ILE A 119 4.80 -12.37 0.47
N ALA A 120 3.93 -11.53 -0.09
CA ALA A 120 4.26 -10.54 -1.12
C ALA A 120 5.05 -9.35 -0.58
N GLU A 121 5.17 -9.20 0.74
CA GLU A 121 5.89 -8.07 1.35
C GLU A 121 7.34 -7.99 0.86
N GLY A 122 7.73 -6.82 0.33
CA GLY A 122 9.03 -6.60 -0.30
C GLY A 122 9.08 -6.89 -1.80
N ALA A 123 8.00 -7.40 -2.41
CA ALA A 123 7.89 -7.48 -3.88
C ALA A 123 7.46 -6.13 -4.47
N HIS A 124 6.37 -5.54 -3.98
CA HIS A 124 5.89 -4.17 -4.21
C HIS A 124 4.75 -3.84 -3.24
N GLY A 125 4.51 -2.53 -3.01
CA GLY A 125 3.50 -2.07 -2.05
C GLY A 125 2.06 -2.04 -2.55
N MET A 126 1.79 -2.32 -3.85
CA MET A 126 0.46 -2.23 -4.43
C MET A 126 -0.30 -3.55 -4.28
N VAL A 127 -1.52 -3.47 -3.73
CA VAL A 127 -2.44 -4.61 -3.62
C VAL A 127 -3.33 -4.66 -4.85
N ALA A 128 -3.45 -5.83 -5.48
CA ALA A 128 -4.32 -6.07 -6.62
C ALA A 128 -4.89 -7.49 -6.57
N ALA A 129 -6.16 -7.62 -6.92
CA ALA A 129 -6.84 -8.86 -7.22
C ALA A 129 -7.63 -8.75 -8.53
N ASP A 130 -8.07 -7.54 -8.88
CA ASP A 130 -8.71 -7.22 -10.15
C ASP A 130 -7.73 -7.28 -11.32
N ALA A 131 -8.18 -7.83 -12.46
CA ALA A 131 -7.34 -8.04 -13.63
C ALA A 131 -6.81 -6.74 -14.26
N GLU A 132 -7.62 -5.67 -14.28
CA GLU A 132 -7.22 -4.36 -14.82
C GLU A 132 -6.20 -3.68 -13.91
N THR A 133 -6.38 -3.78 -12.57
CA THR A 133 -5.38 -3.32 -11.61
C THR A 133 -4.06 -4.07 -11.82
N GLY A 134 -4.12 -5.38 -12.08
CA GLY A 134 -2.94 -6.16 -12.43
C GLY A 134 -2.25 -5.67 -13.71
N ARG A 135 -3.01 -5.37 -14.78
CA ARG A 135 -2.46 -4.81 -16.03
C ARG A 135 -1.82 -3.44 -15.81
N LEU A 136 -2.43 -2.60 -14.96
CA LEU A 136 -1.86 -1.31 -14.58
C LEU A 136 -0.51 -1.46 -13.87
N ILE A 137 -0.37 -2.44 -12.97
CA ILE A 137 0.91 -2.77 -12.31
C ILE A 137 1.96 -3.19 -13.33
N ASP A 138 1.61 -4.08 -14.27
CA ASP A 138 2.53 -4.54 -15.32
C ASP A 138 2.99 -3.38 -16.21
N LEU A 139 2.08 -2.47 -16.56
CA LEU A 139 2.39 -1.26 -17.33
C LEU A 139 3.28 -0.31 -16.53
N ALA A 140 2.98 -0.08 -15.25
CA ALA A 140 3.77 0.77 -14.36
C ALA A 140 5.21 0.25 -14.20
N ARG A 141 5.39 -1.07 -14.09
CA ARG A 141 6.72 -1.70 -14.05
C ARG A 141 7.51 -1.43 -15.33
N ARG A 142 6.89 -1.69 -16.50
CA ARG A 142 7.52 -1.46 -17.80
C ARG A 142 7.93 -0.01 -18.00
N VAL A 143 7.07 0.92 -17.63
CA VAL A 143 7.36 2.35 -17.70
C VAL A 143 8.39 2.78 -16.67
N GLY A 144 8.36 2.13 -15.50
CA GLY A 144 9.32 2.35 -14.43
C GLY A 144 10.77 2.15 -14.87
N GLU A 145 11.06 1.13 -15.69
CA GLU A 145 12.40 0.85 -16.24
C GLU A 145 12.97 1.96 -17.13
N SER A 146 12.14 2.92 -17.56
CA SER A 146 12.57 4.08 -18.36
C SER A 146 12.70 5.34 -17.52
N GLU A 147 13.34 6.38 -18.09
CA GLU A 147 13.52 7.71 -17.48
C GLU A 147 12.41 8.72 -17.84
N VAL A 148 11.35 8.27 -18.54
CA VAL A 148 10.28 9.18 -18.97
C VAL A 148 9.52 9.74 -17.77
N THR A 149 8.99 10.96 -17.95
CA THR A 149 8.04 11.56 -17.01
C THR A 149 6.74 10.78 -17.04
N VAL A 150 6.21 10.45 -15.88
CA VAL A 150 4.96 9.70 -15.72
C VAL A 150 3.90 10.60 -15.11
N PHE A 151 2.71 10.58 -15.70
CA PHE A 151 1.55 11.29 -15.19
C PHE A 151 0.50 10.29 -14.72
N VAL A 152 0.14 10.33 -13.44
CA VAL A 152 -0.84 9.40 -12.85
C VAL A 152 -2.15 10.14 -12.60
N ALA A 153 -3.17 9.86 -13.41
CA ALA A 153 -4.51 10.40 -13.23
C ALA A 153 -5.41 9.42 -12.46
N GLY A 154 -6.43 9.95 -11.80
CA GLY A 154 -7.49 9.14 -11.20
C GLY A 154 -8.11 9.76 -9.95
N PRO A 155 -9.28 9.26 -9.50
CA PRO A 155 -10.00 9.82 -8.36
C PRO A 155 -9.17 9.87 -7.08
N THR A 156 -9.58 10.71 -6.15
CA THR A 156 -8.94 10.81 -4.83
C THR A 156 -9.05 9.48 -4.08
N GLY A 157 -7.97 9.09 -3.41
CA GLY A 157 -7.95 7.87 -2.59
C GLY A 157 -7.80 6.55 -3.36
N THR A 158 -7.55 6.55 -4.69
CA THR A 158 -7.41 5.34 -5.51
C THR A 158 -6.03 4.67 -5.43
N GLY A 159 -5.02 5.32 -4.82
CA GLY A 159 -3.67 4.80 -4.68
C GLY A 159 -2.66 5.37 -5.68
N LYS A 160 -2.87 6.58 -6.23
CA LYS A 160 -1.95 7.25 -7.16
C LYS A 160 -0.52 7.34 -6.63
N GLU A 161 -0.34 7.69 -5.35
CA GLU A 161 0.99 7.76 -4.72
C GLU A 161 1.66 6.38 -4.62
N VAL A 162 0.88 5.31 -4.30
CA VAL A 162 1.40 3.94 -4.25
C VAL A 162 1.89 3.49 -5.63
N LEU A 163 1.14 3.83 -6.69
CA LEU A 163 1.55 3.56 -8.07
C LEU A 163 2.81 4.35 -8.46
N ALA A 164 2.91 5.63 -8.07
CA ALA A 164 4.11 6.44 -8.30
C ALA A 164 5.34 5.87 -7.58
N ARG A 165 5.17 5.37 -6.37
CA ARG A 165 6.22 4.69 -5.61
C ARG A 165 6.68 3.40 -6.29
N LEU A 166 5.75 2.58 -6.78
CA LEU A 166 6.08 1.39 -7.58
C LEU A 166 6.92 1.75 -8.82
N VAL A 167 6.54 2.79 -9.57
CA VAL A 167 7.31 3.28 -10.73
C VAL A 167 8.74 3.67 -10.34
N HIS A 168 8.93 4.28 -9.18
CA HIS A 168 10.27 4.60 -8.67
C HIS A 168 11.05 3.34 -8.27
N GLU A 169 10.44 2.41 -7.53
CA GLU A 169 11.08 1.21 -6.99
C GLU A 169 11.61 0.26 -8.08
N VAL A 170 11.00 0.26 -9.28
CA VAL A 170 11.47 -0.55 -10.42
C VAL A 170 12.36 0.24 -11.39
N SER A 171 12.65 1.52 -11.09
CA SER A 171 13.42 2.39 -11.98
C SER A 171 14.94 2.23 -11.79
N PRO A 172 15.75 2.69 -12.77
CA PRO A 172 17.19 2.83 -12.58
C PRO A 172 17.57 3.70 -11.37
N ARG A 173 16.62 4.51 -10.86
CA ARG A 173 16.78 5.42 -9.72
C ARG A 173 16.25 4.84 -8.39
N ALA A 174 15.91 3.55 -8.32
CA ALA A 174 15.35 2.90 -7.12
C ALA A 174 16.25 3.03 -5.86
N GLY A 175 17.56 3.16 -6.05
CA GLY A 175 18.50 3.42 -4.95
C GLY A 175 18.64 4.89 -4.56
N GLY A 176 18.04 5.81 -5.32
CA GLY A 176 18.06 7.26 -5.07
C GLY A 176 16.90 7.71 -4.17
N PRO A 177 16.86 9.01 -3.83
CA PRO A 177 15.78 9.54 -3.01
C PRO A 177 14.44 9.56 -3.76
N PHE A 178 13.36 9.18 -3.06
CA PHE A 178 11.98 9.43 -3.48
C PHE A 178 11.41 10.55 -2.63
N VAL A 179 11.25 11.72 -3.23
CA VAL A 179 10.77 12.93 -2.54
C VAL A 179 9.38 13.27 -3.05
N ALA A 180 8.38 13.25 -2.16
CA ALA A 180 7.00 13.56 -2.49
C ALA A 180 6.59 14.92 -1.89
N ILE A 181 5.81 15.68 -2.65
CA ILE A 181 5.17 16.91 -2.19
C ILE A 181 3.72 16.92 -2.67
N ASN A 182 2.80 17.20 -1.75
CA ASN A 182 1.40 17.42 -2.10
C ASN A 182 1.18 18.93 -2.29
N CYS A 183 0.88 19.33 -3.54
CA CYS A 183 0.71 20.73 -3.92
C CYS A 183 -0.56 21.37 -3.31
N ALA A 184 -1.56 20.56 -2.95
CA ALA A 184 -2.79 21.04 -2.32
C ALA A 184 -2.65 21.28 -0.80
N ALA A 185 -1.65 20.65 -0.16
CA ALA A 185 -1.50 20.68 1.30
C ALA A 185 -0.71 21.90 1.82
N ILE A 186 -0.04 22.66 0.94
CA ILE A 186 0.89 23.72 1.32
C ILE A 186 0.41 25.06 0.75
N PRO A 187 0.32 26.12 1.56
CA PRO A 187 0.00 27.46 1.06
C PRO A 187 0.98 27.94 -0.02
N GLU A 188 0.48 28.69 -1.00
CA GLU A 188 1.23 29.11 -2.20
C GLU A 188 2.61 29.71 -1.91
N ASN A 189 2.66 30.66 -0.97
CA ASN A 189 3.89 31.35 -0.57
C ASN A 189 4.94 30.41 0.05
N MET A 190 4.49 29.35 0.72
CA MET A 190 5.38 28.33 1.30
C MET A 190 5.76 27.26 0.28
N LEU A 191 4.86 26.93 -0.66
CA LEU A 191 5.09 25.90 -1.68
C LEU A 191 6.30 26.24 -2.54
N GLU A 192 6.46 27.51 -2.94
CA GLU A 192 7.62 27.96 -3.70
C GLU A 192 8.92 27.76 -2.93
N ALA A 193 9.00 28.28 -1.70
CA ALA A 193 10.18 28.14 -0.86
C ALA A 193 10.51 26.67 -0.55
N THR A 194 9.48 25.83 -0.38
CA THR A 194 9.65 24.38 -0.15
C THR A 194 10.20 23.66 -1.38
N LEU A 195 9.71 23.96 -2.57
CA LEU A 195 10.15 23.30 -3.81
C LEU A 195 11.56 23.76 -4.22
N PHE A 196 11.78 25.06 -4.32
CA PHE A 196 13.00 25.64 -4.91
C PHE A 196 14.10 25.87 -3.87
N GLY A 197 13.73 25.97 -2.57
CA GLY A 197 14.62 26.39 -1.51
C GLY A 197 14.83 27.90 -1.51
N HIS A 198 15.60 28.40 -0.54
CA HIS A 198 15.86 29.83 -0.39
C HIS A 198 17.18 30.10 0.30
N GLU A 199 17.78 31.23 0.00
CA GLU A 199 18.93 31.75 0.71
C GLU A 199 18.47 32.41 2.04
N LYS A 200 19.39 32.53 2.99
CA LYS A 200 19.13 33.26 4.23
C LYS A 200 18.74 34.71 3.91
N GLY A 201 17.62 35.17 4.47
CA GLY A 201 17.11 36.52 4.27
C GLY A 201 16.31 36.74 2.98
N ALA A 202 16.01 35.70 2.19
CA ALA A 202 15.26 35.81 0.94
C ALA A 202 13.83 36.35 1.11
N PHE A 203 13.23 36.16 2.28
CA PHE A 203 11.92 36.73 2.66
C PHE A 203 11.81 36.86 4.18
N THR A 204 10.77 37.55 4.67
CA THR A 204 10.50 37.69 6.09
C THR A 204 10.25 36.31 6.73
N GLY A 205 11.15 35.88 7.63
CA GLY A 205 11.12 34.54 8.25
C GLY A 205 12.17 33.56 7.72
N ALA A 206 12.93 33.91 6.67
CA ALA A 206 14.03 33.08 6.15
C ALA A 206 15.30 33.23 7.03
N ALA A 207 15.22 32.73 8.28
CA ALA A 207 16.32 32.80 9.25
C ALA A 207 17.53 31.96 8.86
N THR A 208 17.32 30.84 8.15
CA THR A 208 18.35 29.93 7.64
C THR A 208 18.11 29.66 6.15
N ALA A 209 19.14 29.26 5.41
CA ALA A 209 18.97 28.80 4.03
C ALA A 209 18.33 27.42 3.99
N SER A 210 17.53 27.13 2.95
CA SER A 210 16.92 25.82 2.70
C SER A 210 17.32 25.27 1.33
N LYS A 211 17.67 23.99 1.27
CA LYS A 211 18.03 23.31 0.02
C LYS A 211 16.87 23.19 -0.97
N GLY A 212 15.61 23.08 -0.48
CA GLY A 212 14.44 22.81 -1.30
C GLY A 212 14.32 21.34 -1.76
N LEU A 213 13.07 20.91 -2.06
CA LEU A 213 12.76 19.51 -2.36
C LEU A 213 13.30 19.07 -3.73
N ILE A 214 13.34 19.95 -4.72
CA ILE A 214 13.89 19.63 -6.05
C ILE A 214 15.35 19.20 -5.93
N ARG A 215 16.16 19.91 -5.16
CA ARG A 215 17.56 19.52 -4.91
C ARG A 215 17.69 18.33 -3.96
N ALA A 216 16.74 18.15 -3.05
CA ALA A 216 16.69 16.96 -2.19
C ALA A 216 16.41 15.68 -3.00
N ALA A 217 15.69 15.79 -4.12
CA ALA A 217 15.40 14.69 -5.03
C ALA A 217 16.53 14.41 -6.05
N HIS A 218 17.65 15.14 -6.00
CA HIS A 218 18.75 14.96 -6.97
C HIS A 218 19.26 13.51 -6.99
N GLY A 219 19.41 12.95 -8.19
CA GLY A 219 19.77 11.53 -8.41
C GLY A 219 18.61 10.54 -8.21
N GLY A 220 17.41 11.03 -7.89
CA GLY A 220 16.23 10.22 -7.60
C GLY A 220 14.97 10.67 -8.33
N THR A 221 13.84 10.62 -7.63
CA THR A 221 12.51 10.92 -8.16
C THR A 221 11.80 11.96 -7.31
N LEU A 222 11.22 12.98 -7.95
CA LEU A 222 10.31 13.96 -7.36
C LEU A 222 8.88 13.60 -7.73
N LEU A 223 8.04 13.37 -6.75
CA LEU A 223 6.59 13.22 -6.92
C LEU A 223 5.91 14.56 -6.64
N LEU A 224 5.24 15.11 -7.67
CA LEU A 224 4.35 16.26 -7.57
C LEU A 224 2.91 15.74 -7.44
N ASP A 225 2.43 15.58 -6.22
CA ASP A 225 1.08 15.08 -5.96
C ASP A 225 0.06 16.22 -6.04
N GLU A 226 -1.09 15.96 -6.66
CA GLU A 226 -2.17 16.93 -6.94
C GLU A 226 -1.65 18.20 -7.64
N VAL A 227 -0.90 18.00 -8.77
CA VAL A 227 -0.24 19.09 -9.49
C VAL A 227 -1.22 20.13 -10.05
N SER A 228 -2.50 19.77 -10.26
CA SER A 228 -3.59 20.67 -10.66
C SER A 228 -3.82 21.84 -9.68
N GLU A 229 -3.40 21.68 -8.43
CA GLU A 229 -3.54 22.70 -7.37
C GLU A 229 -2.36 23.70 -7.35
N MET A 230 -1.35 23.49 -8.21
CA MET A 230 -0.18 24.35 -8.25
C MET A 230 -0.53 25.72 -8.88
N PRO A 231 -0.19 26.85 -8.23
CA PRO A 231 -0.40 28.18 -8.79
C PRO A 231 0.31 28.41 -10.12
N LEU A 232 -0.28 29.18 -11.05
CA LEU A 232 0.27 29.43 -12.40
C LEU A 232 1.72 29.96 -12.39
N GLY A 233 2.07 30.81 -11.43
CA GLY A 233 3.43 31.31 -11.26
C GLY A 233 4.45 30.21 -10.99
N LEU A 234 4.08 29.23 -10.18
CA LEU A 234 4.94 28.07 -9.89
C LEU A 234 4.98 27.07 -11.04
N GLN A 235 3.89 26.90 -11.78
CA GLN A 235 3.87 26.09 -12.98
C GLN A 235 4.92 26.52 -14.01
N ALA A 236 5.09 27.86 -14.22
CA ALA A 236 6.12 28.39 -15.11
C ALA A 236 7.54 28.06 -14.60
N LYS A 237 7.77 28.14 -13.29
CA LYS A 237 9.08 27.82 -12.68
C LYS A 237 9.40 26.32 -12.77
N ILE A 238 8.43 25.45 -12.51
CA ILE A 238 8.58 23.99 -12.66
C ILE A 238 8.86 23.63 -14.13
N LEU A 239 8.18 24.27 -15.09
CA LEU A 239 8.45 24.03 -16.51
C LEU A 239 9.91 24.31 -16.84
N ARG A 240 10.48 25.43 -16.38
CA ARG A 240 11.91 25.73 -16.57
C ARG A 240 12.82 24.66 -15.98
N VAL A 241 12.54 24.19 -14.75
CA VAL A 241 13.33 23.11 -14.14
C VAL A 241 13.29 21.84 -14.98
N LEU A 242 12.10 21.46 -15.52
CA LEU A 242 11.94 20.28 -16.38
C LEU A 242 12.67 20.40 -17.73
N GLN A 243 12.82 21.62 -18.26
CA GLN A 243 13.46 21.89 -19.54
C GLN A 243 14.97 22.05 -19.40
N GLU A 244 15.40 22.88 -18.44
CA GLU A 244 16.79 23.33 -18.30
C GLU A 244 17.60 22.42 -17.35
N ARG A 245 16.91 21.56 -16.55
CA ARG A 245 17.50 20.74 -15.50
C ARG A 245 18.34 21.57 -14.51
N ARG A 246 17.85 22.76 -14.20
CA ARG A 246 18.46 23.70 -13.26
C ARG A 246 17.40 24.28 -12.35
N VAL A 247 17.81 24.67 -11.14
CA VAL A 247 16.95 25.31 -10.15
C VAL A 247 17.65 26.54 -9.58
N THR A 248 16.90 27.65 -9.43
CA THR A 248 17.34 28.85 -8.76
C THR A 248 16.63 28.99 -7.44
N PRO A 249 17.33 28.90 -6.28
CA PRO A 249 16.73 29.17 -4.98
C PRO A 249 16.22 30.60 -4.88
N LEU A 250 15.20 30.84 -4.06
CA LEU A 250 14.72 32.21 -3.80
C LEU A 250 15.85 33.04 -3.18
N GLY A 251 16.03 34.24 -3.71
CA GLY A 251 17.11 35.16 -3.30
C GLY A 251 18.49 34.83 -3.89
N ALA A 252 18.67 33.70 -4.57
CA ALA A 252 19.91 33.37 -5.25
C ALA A 252 19.97 33.98 -6.66
N GLN A 253 21.17 34.30 -7.13
CA GLN A 253 21.42 34.74 -8.50
C GLN A 253 21.98 33.62 -9.39
N THR A 254 22.38 32.48 -8.80
CA THR A 254 23.04 31.40 -9.53
C THR A 254 22.11 30.20 -9.63
N GLU A 255 22.04 29.66 -10.84
CA GLU A 255 21.33 28.41 -11.12
C GLU A 255 22.18 27.21 -10.69
N GLN A 256 21.52 26.19 -10.11
CA GLN A 256 22.17 24.95 -9.69
C GLN A 256 21.65 23.79 -10.54
N PRO A 257 22.53 22.93 -11.09
CA PRO A 257 22.09 21.79 -11.88
C PRO A 257 21.39 20.77 -11.01
N VAL A 258 20.33 20.17 -11.54
CA VAL A 258 19.57 19.09 -10.90
C VAL A 258 19.27 17.99 -11.90
N ASP A 259 19.49 16.74 -11.48
CA ASP A 259 19.10 15.57 -12.24
C ASP A 259 18.01 14.82 -11.46
N VAL A 260 16.76 15.01 -11.87
CA VAL A 260 15.58 14.49 -11.15
C VAL A 260 14.60 13.92 -12.16
N ARG A 261 14.14 12.67 -11.93
CA ARG A 261 12.97 12.13 -12.60
C ARG A 261 11.72 12.70 -11.96
N VAL A 262 10.73 13.11 -12.77
CA VAL A 262 9.48 13.66 -12.24
C VAL A 262 8.33 12.68 -12.49
N ILE A 263 7.52 12.47 -11.47
CA ILE A 263 6.21 11.84 -11.55
C ILE A 263 5.20 12.87 -11.05
N ALA A 264 4.11 13.07 -11.78
CA ALA A 264 3.05 13.99 -11.39
C ALA A 264 1.73 13.24 -11.22
N THR A 265 0.88 13.67 -10.27
CA THR A 265 -0.46 13.12 -10.11
C THR A 265 -1.52 14.21 -10.18
N SER A 266 -2.73 13.85 -10.57
CA SER A 266 -3.91 14.71 -10.47
C SER A 266 -5.18 13.88 -10.30
N ASN A 267 -6.15 14.43 -9.57
CA ASN A 267 -7.51 13.93 -9.49
C ASN A 267 -8.50 14.71 -10.40
N ARG A 268 -8.03 15.77 -11.07
CA ARG A 268 -8.82 16.59 -11.98
C ARG A 268 -8.60 16.22 -13.45
N ASP A 269 -9.57 16.54 -14.30
CA ASP A 269 -9.37 16.53 -15.74
C ASP A 269 -8.43 17.68 -16.13
N MET A 270 -7.19 17.31 -16.47
CA MET A 270 -6.15 18.30 -16.83
C MET A 270 -6.44 19.01 -18.15
N ARG A 271 -7.17 18.36 -19.08
CA ARG A 271 -7.55 19.02 -20.34
C ARG A 271 -8.59 20.12 -20.09
N GLU A 272 -9.48 19.88 -19.13
CA GLU A 272 -10.42 20.90 -18.67
C GLU A 272 -9.69 22.04 -17.94
N ALA A 273 -8.74 21.73 -17.05
CA ALA A 273 -7.91 22.74 -16.36
C ALA A 273 -7.12 23.62 -17.34
N VAL A 274 -6.58 23.05 -18.43
CA VAL A 274 -5.93 23.80 -19.51
C VAL A 274 -6.91 24.72 -20.24
N ARG A 275 -8.08 24.20 -20.62
CA ARG A 275 -9.14 25.00 -21.29
C ARG A 275 -9.64 26.14 -20.41
N ALA A 276 -9.74 25.92 -19.11
CA ALA A 276 -10.14 26.93 -18.14
C ALA A 276 -9.02 27.94 -17.80
N GLY A 277 -7.82 27.76 -18.33
CA GLY A 277 -6.66 28.62 -18.06
C GLY A 277 -6.10 28.51 -16.64
N THR A 278 -6.48 27.51 -15.86
CA THR A 278 -5.97 27.25 -14.50
C THR A 278 -4.70 26.41 -14.51
N PHE A 279 -4.39 25.77 -15.64
CA PHE A 279 -3.17 25.02 -15.86
C PHE A 279 -2.54 25.36 -17.21
N ARG A 280 -1.23 25.50 -17.25
CA ARG A 280 -0.50 25.84 -18.48
C ARG A 280 -0.42 24.64 -19.42
N GLU A 281 -0.72 24.84 -20.67
CA GLU A 281 -0.71 23.82 -21.71
C GLU A 281 0.72 23.25 -21.95
N ASP A 282 1.74 24.11 -21.95
CA ASP A 282 3.14 23.71 -22.14
C ASP A 282 3.66 22.80 -21.02
N LEU A 283 3.28 23.08 -19.77
CA LEU A 283 3.60 22.24 -18.63
C LEU A 283 2.84 20.90 -18.69
N TYR A 284 1.55 20.95 -19.08
CA TYR A 284 0.76 19.72 -19.21
C TYR A 284 1.43 18.73 -20.19
N TYR A 285 1.81 19.16 -21.39
CA TYR A 285 2.48 18.26 -22.33
C TYR A 285 3.86 17.80 -21.86
N ARG A 286 4.55 18.59 -21.06
CA ARG A 286 5.86 18.21 -20.50
C ARG A 286 5.74 17.17 -19.38
N LEU A 287 4.67 17.21 -18.60
CA LEU A 287 4.39 16.23 -17.54
C LEU A 287 3.71 14.97 -18.08
N ASN A 288 2.78 15.09 -19.02
CA ASN A 288 1.98 13.99 -19.55
C ASN A 288 2.66 13.27 -20.73
N VAL A 289 3.93 12.84 -20.50
CA VAL A 289 4.66 12.04 -21.50
C VAL A 289 4.15 10.60 -21.52
N PHE A 290 4.02 10.00 -20.35
CA PHE A 290 3.41 8.67 -20.22
C PHE A 290 2.26 8.70 -19.21
N PRO A 291 0.99 8.63 -19.67
CA PRO A 291 -0.15 8.62 -18.80
C PRO A 291 -0.41 7.23 -18.21
N LEU A 292 -0.65 7.17 -16.91
CA LEU A 292 -1.23 6.04 -16.18
C LEU A 292 -2.54 6.50 -15.54
N ALA A 293 -3.54 5.63 -15.46
CA ALA A 293 -4.81 5.96 -14.83
C ALA A 293 -5.20 4.92 -13.78
N THR A 294 -5.48 5.38 -12.56
CA THR A 294 -6.09 4.54 -11.52
C THR A 294 -7.60 4.63 -11.60
N ARG A 295 -8.27 3.49 -11.43
CA ARG A 295 -9.73 3.37 -11.46
C ARG A 295 -10.34 3.58 -10.07
N ALA A 296 -11.60 4.00 -10.03
CA ALA A 296 -12.37 4.03 -8.79
C ALA A 296 -12.50 2.61 -8.20
N LEU A 297 -12.63 2.52 -6.87
CA LEU A 297 -12.70 1.22 -6.20
C LEU A 297 -13.97 0.44 -6.56
N ALA A 298 -15.09 1.14 -6.81
CA ALA A 298 -16.33 0.56 -7.31
C ALA A 298 -16.16 -0.19 -8.66
N GLU A 299 -15.20 0.21 -9.49
CA GLU A 299 -14.93 -0.41 -10.79
C GLU A 299 -13.98 -1.62 -10.73
N ARG A 300 -13.51 -1.97 -9.52
CA ARG A 300 -12.59 -3.08 -9.26
C ARG A 300 -12.96 -3.85 -7.99
N PRO A 301 -14.15 -4.47 -7.97
CA PRO A 301 -14.69 -5.11 -6.77
C PRO A 301 -13.80 -6.22 -6.21
N ASP A 302 -13.06 -6.96 -7.04
CA ASP A 302 -12.13 -8.01 -6.59
C ASP A 302 -11.00 -7.46 -5.71
N ASP A 303 -10.63 -6.17 -5.88
CA ASP A 303 -9.62 -5.54 -5.03
C ASP A 303 -10.13 -5.26 -3.61
N VAL A 304 -11.46 -5.14 -3.39
CA VAL A 304 -12.04 -4.76 -2.09
C VAL A 304 -11.66 -5.73 -0.97
N PRO A 305 -11.90 -7.07 -1.10
CA PRO A 305 -11.51 -8.02 -0.07
C PRO A 305 -9.99 -8.08 0.14
N ALA A 306 -9.21 -8.02 -0.95
CA ALA A 306 -7.75 -8.06 -0.88
C ALA A 306 -7.17 -6.83 -0.17
N LEU A 307 -7.70 -5.63 -0.47
CA LEU A 307 -7.34 -4.40 0.22
C LEU A 307 -7.77 -4.42 1.69
N ALA A 308 -8.99 -4.89 1.99
CA ALA A 308 -9.47 -5.00 3.36
C ALA A 308 -8.56 -5.92 4.20
N ALA A 309 -8.18 -7.09 3.68
CA ALA A 309 -7.26 -8.01 4.35
C ALA A 309 -5.86 -7.39 4.58
N ALA A 310 -5.32 -6.67 3.59
CA ALA A 310 -4.05 -5.97 3.73
C ALA A 310 -4.12 -4.83 4.76
N LEU A 311 -5.24 -4.09 4.80
CA LEU A 311 -5.49 -3.03 5.78
C LEU A 311 -5.68 -3.60 7.20
N ILE A 312 -6.40 -4.72 7.35
CA ILE A 312 -6.49 -5.45 8.63
C ILE A 312 -5.09 -5.80 9.11
N ARG A 313 -4.25 -6.41 8.26
CA ARG A 313 -2.88 -6.78 8.62
C ARG A 313 -2.03 -5.54 9.00
N ARG A 314 -2.22 -4.42 8.34
CA ARG A 314 -1.48 -3.18 8.61
C ARG A 314 -1.87 -2.54 9.95
N HIS A 315 -3.14 -2.53 10.28
CA HIS A 315 -3.68 -1.78 11.42
C HIS A 315 -3.93 -2.63 12.66
N CYS A 316 -4.10 -3.94 12.51
CA CYS A 316 -4.24 -4.85 13.64
C CYS A 316 -2.87 -5.13 14.28
N ARG A 317 -2.75 -4.83 15.57
CA ARG A 317 -1.55 -5.08 16.38
C ARG A 317 -1.80 -6.11 17.47
N ASP A 318 -2.84 -6.91 17.33
CA ASP A 318 -3.20 -7.93 18.29
C ASP A 318 -2.19 -9.09 18.25
N ALA A 319 -1.47 -9.30 19.35
CA ALA A 319 -0.51 -10.40 19.47
C ALA A 319 -1.16 -11.80 19.42
N ALA A 320 -2.48 -11.88 19.69
CA ALA A 320 -3.23 -13.14 19.60
C ALA A 320 -3.50 -13.57 18.16
N GLY A 321 -3.44 -12.64 17.20
CA GLY A 321 -3.58 -12.91 15.78
C GLY A 321 -4.51 -11.95 15.04
N LEU A 322 -4.58 -12.11 13.72
CA LEU A 322 -5.40 -11.27 12.86
C LEU A 322 -6.86 -11.76 12.82
N PRO A 323 -7.83 -10.85 12.89
CA PRO A 323 -9.23 -11.18 12.69
C PRO A 323 -9.53 -11.46 11.22
N GLU A 324 -10.65 -12.14 10.96
CA GLU A 324 -11.21 -12.32 9.63
C GLU A 324 -12.52 -11.55 9.46
N LEU A 325 -12.80 -11.15 8.22
CA LEU A 325 -14.11 -10.70 7.80
C LEU A 325 -15.01 -11.91 7.60
N ASP A 326 -16.19 -11.91 8.17
CA ASP A 326 -17.16 -12.94 7.86
C ASP A 326 -17.75 -12.72 6.45
N PRO A 327 -18.39 -13.75 5.83
CA PRO A 327 -18.94 -13.62 4.48
C PRO A 327 -19.96 -12.48 4.32
N ARG A 328 -20.73 -12.16 5.38
CA ARG A 328 -21.69 -11.06 5.35
C ARG A 328 -20.99 -9.70 5.41
N ALA A 329 -19.89 -9.60 6.16
CA ALA A 329 -19.06 -8.41 6.18
C ALA A 329 -18.43 -8.16 4.80
N ILE A 330 -17.90 -9.20 4.14
CA ILE A 330 -17.37 -9.09 2.77
C ILE A 330 -18.48 -8.66 1.80
N ALA A 331 -19.66 -9.26 1.85
CA ALA A 331 -20.79 -8.88 1.00
C ALA A 331 -21.16 -7.40 1.21
N ARG A 332 -21.22 -6.92 2.46
CA ARG A 332 -21.51 -5.51 2.78
C ARG A 332 -20.45 -4.56 2.22
N LEU A 333 -19.16 -4.94 2.26
CA LEU A 333 -18.09 -4.15 1.64
C LEU A 333 -18.20 -4.10 0.11
N LEU A 334 -18.67 -5.18 -0.53
CA LEU A 334 -18.84 -5.26 -1.99
C LEU A 334 -20.07 -4.51 -2.50
N GLU A 335 -21.09 -4.29 -1.67
CA GLU A 335 -22.30 -3.55 -2.02
C GLU A 335 -22.12 -2.02 -2.02
N HIS A 336 -21.01 -1.52 -1.44
CA HIS A 336 -20.77 -0.07 -1.30
C HIS A 336 -20.03 0.52 -2.50
N ASP A 337 -20.39 1.74 -2.91
CA ASP A 337 -19.81 2.41 -4.09
C ASP A 337 -18.44 3.09 -3.86
N TRP A 338 -17.98 3.17 -2.63
CA TRP A 338 -16.67 3.70 -2.25
C TRP A 338 -16.34 5.09 -2.83
N PRO A 339 -17.11 6.15 -2.61
CA PRO A 339 -16.82 7.48 -3.14
C PRO A 339 -15.45 8.02 -2.68
N GLY A 340 -14.99 7.66 -1.48
CA GLY A 340 -13.64 7.97 -0.97
C GLY A 340 -12.58 6.91 -1.30
N ASN A 341 -12.92 5.90 -2.12
CA ASN A 341 -12.05 4.84 -2.59
C ASN A 341 -11.32 4.10 -1.46
N VAL A 342 -10.03 3.78 -1.64
CA VAL A 342 -9.23 3.03 -0.67
C VAL A 342 -9.06 3.78 0.65
N ARG A 343 -9.05 5.12 0.61
CA ARG A 343 -8.96 5.94 1.84
C ARG A 343 -10.21 5.79 2.71
N GLU A 344 -11.38 5.68 2.09
CA GLU A 344 -12.63 5.40 2.79
C GLU A 344 -12.66 3.97 3.34
N LEU A 345 -12.28 2.98 2.52
CA LEU A 345 -12.17 1.58 2.94
C LEU A 345 -11.23 1.44 4.15
N GLU A 346 -10.10 2.13 4.15
CA GLU A 346 -9.16 2.15 5.28
C GLU A 346 -9.81 2.64 6.57
N ASN A 347 -10.58 3.73 6.49
CA ASN A 347 -11.32 4.25 7.65
C ASN A 347 -12.41 3.27 8.14
N VAL A 348 -13.12 2.59 7.22
CA VAL A 348 -14.12 1.57 7.56
C VAL A 348 -13.46 0.39 8.27
N VAL A 349 -12.34 -0.12 7.72
CA VAL A 349 -11.59 -1.22 8.34
C VAL A 349 -11.04 -0.84 9.71
N GLN A 350 -10.52 0.37 9.89
CA GLN A 350 -10.04 0.83 11.19
C GLN A 350 -11.17 0.89 12.23
N ARG A 351 -12.36 1.37 11.85
CA ARG A 351 -13.54 1.34 12.75
C ARG A 351 -13.94 -0.09 13.09
N ALA A 352 -14.02 -0.98 12.09
CA ALA A 352 -14.36 -2.38 12.30
C ALA A 352 -13.38 -3.09 13.24
N LEU A 353 -12.09 -2.78 13.16
CA LEU A 353 -11.07 -3.32 14.09
C LEU A 353 -11.28 -2.86 15.55
N VAL A 354 -11.89 -1.69 15.76
CA VAL A 354 -12.23 -1.19 17.12
C VAL A 354 -13.52 -1.82 17.64
N LEU A 355 -14.51 -2.04 16.76
CA LEU A 355 -15.85 -2.51 17.14
C LEU A 355 -15.95 -4.03 17.31
N ARG A 356 -15.08 -4.78 16.60
CA ARG A 356 -15.10 -6.25 16.57
C ARG A 356 -15.07 -6.88 17.95
N ASP A 357 -15.71 -8.03 18.10
CA ASP A 357 -15.53 -8.92 19.24
C ASP A 357 -14.63 -10.10 18.85
N GLY A 358 -13.59 -10.34 19.65
CA GLY A 358 -12.60 -11.39 19.40
C GLY A 358 -11.88 -11.27 18.04
N HIS A 359 -11.80 -12.38 17.30
CA HIS A 359 -11.07 -12.47 16.02
C HIS A 359 -11.99 -12.48 14.80
N ARG A 360 -13.20 -11.96 14.91
CA ARG A 360 -14.16 -11.91 13.81
C ARG A 360 -14.70 -10.50 13.63
N ILE A 361 -14.76 -10.06 12.38
CA ILE A 361 -15.39 -8.82 11.96
C ILE A 361 -16.69 -9.20 11.25
N THR A 362 -17.81 -8.81 11.82
CA THR A 362 -19.16 -9.10 11.31
C THR A 362 -19.69 -7.95 10.45
N ALA A 363 -20.83 -8.15 9.80
CA ALA A 363 -21.48 -7.08 9.03
C ALA A 363 -21.89 -5.88 9.91
N GLU A 364 -22.21 -6.12 11.18
CA GLU A 364 -22.56 -5.09 12.15
C GLU A 364 -21.37 -4.19 12.53
N ASP A 365 -20.13 -4.72 12.45
CA ASP A 365 -18.90 -3.98 12.69
C ASP A 365 -18.50 -3.09 11.52
N ILE A 366 -19.06 -3.34 10.31
CA ILE A 366 -18.83 -2.56 9.10
C ILE A 366 -19.73 -1.32 9.13
N MET A 367 -19.18 -0.21 9.61
CA MET A 367 -19.85 1.09 9.63
C MET A 367 -19.49 1.89 8.36
N LEU A 368 -20.45 1.98 7.44
CA LEU A 368 -20.34 2.78 6.22
C LEU A 368 -20.69 4.25 6.50
N PRO A 369 -20.22 5.21 5.67
CA PRO A 369 -20.66 6.59 5.77
C PRO A 369 -22.19 6.71 5.63
N GLY A 370 -22.83 7.34 6.60
CA GLY A 370 -24.30 7.45 6.65
C GLY A 370 -24.97 6.44 7.58
N ASP A 371 -24.28 5.40 8.03
CA ASP A 371 -24.80 4.54 9.08
C ASP A 371 -24.90 5.30 10.40
N ALA A 372 -26.01 5.11 11.12
CA ALA A 372 -26.15 5.64 12.46
C ALA A 372 -25.13 4.95 13.39
N MET A 373 -24.38 5.73 14.14
CA MET A 373 -23.49 5.19 15.16
C MET A 373 -24.32 4.42 16.19
N PRO A 374 -24.06 3.13 16.48
CA PRO A 374 -24.80 2.43 17.54
C PRO A 374 -24.50 3.16 18.86
N LEU A 375 -25.48 3.93 19.35
CA LEU A 375 -25.45 4.38 20.73
C LEU A 375 -25.49 3.12 21.58
N ALA A 376 -24.42 2.85 22.33
CA ALA A 376 -24.42 1.76 23.30
C ALA A 376 -25.73 1.89 24.14
N PRO A 377 -26.52 0.81 24.28
CA PRO A 377 -27.68 0.88 25.15
C PRO A 377 -27.21 1.37 26.52
N PRO A 378 -27.93 2.31 27.17
CA PRO A 378 -27.54 2.77 28.47
C PRO A 378 -27.39 1.54 29.36
N ALA A 379 -26.24 1.41 30.02
CA ALA A 379 -25.99 0.29 30.94
C ALA A 379 -27.19 0.17 31.87
N ALA A 380 -27.85 -0.98 31.84
CA ALA A 380 -29.01 -1.22 32.71
C ALA A 380 -28.58 -0.89 34.14
N PRO A 381 -29.34 -0.09 34.88
CA PRO A 381 -28.97 0.26 36.23
C PRO A 381 -28.81 -1.04 37.01
N ALA A 382 -27.65 -1.26 37.61
CA ALA A 382 -27.38 -2.40 38.46
C ALA A 382 -28.52 -2.46 39.51
N ALA A 383 -29.35 -3.49 39.38
CA ALA A 383 -30.42 -3.74 40.33
C ALA A 383 -29.73 -3.86 41.69
N ALA A 384 -29.90 -2.81 42.49
CA ALA A 384 -29.42 -2.78 43.86
C ALA A 384 -29.97 -4.00 44.59
N ALA A 385 -29.06 -4.83 45.05
CA ALA A 385 -29.32 -5.86 46.05
C ALA A 385 -29.78 -5.19 47.36
N ALA A 386 -31.05 -4.86 47.40
CA ALA A 386 -31.75 -4.41 48.63
C ALA A 386 -32.70 -5.52 49.02
N THR A 387 -32.19 -6.57 49.62
CA THR A 387 -33.02 -7.47 50.45
C THR A 387 -32.09 -8.33 51.33
N ALA A 388 -31.69 -7.80 52.47
CA ALA A 388 -31.32 -8.62 53.64
C ALA A 388 -30.99 -7.67 54.83
N LEU A 389 -31.99 -7.01 55.39
CA LEU A 389 -31.94 -6.53 56.77
C LEU A 389 -33.36 -6.22 57.27
N GLN A 390 -34.16 -7.31 57.43
CA GLN A 390 -35.31 -7.32 58.29
C GLN A 390 -35.50 -8.78 58.74
N ALA A 391 -34.85 -9.15 59.84
CA ALA A 391 -35.25 -10.17 60.80
C ALA A 391 -34.07 -10.45 61.74
N ALA A 392 -33.99 -9.70 62.85
CA ALA A 392 -33.61 -10.12 64.18
C ALA A 392 -33.74 -8.91 65.12
#